data_48349c72ecd51e611de053e4cc77be00
#
_entry.id   48349c72ecd51e611de053e4cc77be00
#
_cell.length_a   1.000
_cell.length_b   1.000
_cell.length_c   1.000
_cell.angle_alpha   90.00
_cell.angle_beta   90.00
_cell.angle_gamma   90.00
#
_symmetry.space_group_name_H-M   'P 1'
#
loop_
_entity.id
_entity.type
_entity.pdbx_description
1 polymer ?
#
loop_
_entity_poly.entity_id
_entity_poly.type
_entity_poly.pdbx_seq_one_letter_code
_entity_poly.pdbx_strand_id
1 'polypeptide(L)'
;MDSTKAQDITRHIFKDEDKGCEYIKNLALSDSVEVLTKIIPALINEAEEKKNVNDAGYFSWLNDIYRKIVIEKLMNAEHLWTIYCDNTGYPYVVDNDIVVLYDYANHLKVEERLKKYGSSISFGIEDGQGIMSEVGHMYRNGIKNIRFIDGRDNMLTISREEIATYDMFFKDEYVTNPALQNALISFFQEFRKDKVDDNSPVLASKETDLKVALRNADFMVPCTKEETDDSVSIAHPYVDITDKVEHKEGEQVLALPVFTDGIELDKCYFDKHENMLYTYMELLKSVTEIGASGIVINPLGVSYYVPLDIMKKIIAD
;
A
#
# COMPACT_ATOMS: atom_id res chain seq x y z
N MET A 1 -0.30 11.78 -27.12
CA MET A 1 0.70 12.07 -28.21
C MET A 1 -0.02 12.35 -29.52
N ASP A 2 0.46 13.27 -30.35
CA ASP A 2 -0.09 13.45 -31.69
C ASP A 2 0.39 12.34 -32.65
N SER A 3 -0.32 12.17 -33.79
CA SER A 3 -0.04 11.10 -34.74
C SER A 3 1.33 11.22 -35.41
N THR A 4 1.83 12.45 -35.64
CA THR A 4 3.12 12.72 -36.27
C THR A 4 4.25 12.30 -35.37
N LYS A 5 4.17 12.65 -34.07
CA LYS A 5 5.14 12.24 -33.05
C LYS A 5 5.16 10.74 -32.85
N ALA A 6 3.98 10.10 -32.81
CA ALA A 6 3.87 8.65 -32.69
C ALA A 6 4.55 7.93 -33.87
N GLN A 7 4.35 8.40 -35.13
CA GLN A 7 5.01 7.84 -36.30
C GLN A 7 6.53 8.02 -36.27
N ASP A 8 7.01 9.20 -35.82
CA ASP A 8 8.44 9.44 -35.68
C ASP A 8 9.09 8.51 -34.67
N ILE A 9 8.48 8.37 -33.49
CA ILE A 9 8.94 7.44 -32.48
C ILE A 9 8.97 6.00 -33.03
N THR A 10 7.89 5.57 -33.69
CA THR A 10 7.80 4.22 -34.28
C THR A 10 8.97 3.95 -35.25
N ARG A 11 9.34 4.92 -36.06
CA ARG A 11 10.47 4.77 -37.00
C ARG A 11 11.81 4.57 -36.30
N HIS A 12 12.01 5.17 -35.11
CA HIS A 12 13.29 5.11 -34.40
C HIS A 12 13.41 3.81 -33.58
N ILE A 13 12.33 3.38 -32.93
CA ILE A 13 12.37 2.23 -32.02
C ILE A 13 12.49 0.87 -32.73
N PHE A 14 12.18 0.78 -34.05
CA PHE A 14 12.19 -0.48 -34.80
C PHE A 14 13.33 -0.66 -35.80
N LYS A 15 14.22 0.31 -35.95
CA LYS A 15 15.32 0.22 -36.92
C LYS A 15 16.48 -0.67 -36.48
N ASP A 16 16.77 -0.67 -35.19
CA ASP A 16 17.96 -1.28 -34.61
C ASP A 16 17.74 -1.28 -33.11
N GLU A 17 17.94 -2.43 -32.47
CA GLU A 17 17.68 -2.59 -31.02
C GLU A 17 18.47 -1.58 -30.17
N ASP A 18 19.80 -1.50 -30.40
CA ASP A 18 20.68 -0.62 -29.64
C ASP A 18 20.27 0.85 -29.81
N LYS A 19 19.96 1.25 -31.03
CA LYS A 19 19.51 2.61 -31.34
C LYS A 19 18.11 2.87 -30.77
N GLY A 20 17.24 1.89 -30.79
CA GLY A 20 15.93 1.96 -30.16
C GLY A 20 16.03 2.17 -28.65
N CYS A 21 16.87 1.39 -27.97
CA CYS A 21 17.14 1.53 -26.55
C CYS A 21 17.70 2.93 -26.21
N GLU A 22 18.70 3.40 -26.97
CA GLU A 22 19.26 4.73 -26.79
C GLU A 22 18.22 5.83 -27.03
N TYR A 23 17.39 5.66 -28.03
CA TYR A 23 16.31 6.60 -28.33
C TYR A 23 15.29 6.68 -27.16
N ILE A 24 14.84 5.53 -26.63
CA ILE A 24 13.92 5.49 -25.47
C ILE A 24 14.57 6.12 -24.22
N LYS A 25 15.86 5.90 -23.98
CA LYS A 25 16.58 6.55 -22.88
C LYS A 25 16.55 8.08 -22.97
N ASN A 26 16.61 8.62 -24.17
CA ASN A 26 16.65 10.06 -24.43
C ASN A 26 15.26 10.71 -24.57
N LEU A 27 14.18 9.94 -24.71
CA LEU A 27 12.82 10.48 -24.74
C LEU A 27 12.44 11.11 -23.39
N ALA A 28 11.49 12.03 -23.40
CA ALA A 28 10.84 12.46 -22.18
C ALA A 28 10.15 11.27 -21.48
N LEU A 29 10.06 11.27 -20.15
CA LEU A 29 9.46 10.17 -19.40
C LEU A 29 8.03 9.87 -19.85
N SER A 30 7.21 10.90 -20.05
CA SER A 30 5.83 10.77 -20.54
C SER A 30 5.74 10.06 -21.90
N ASP A 31 6.64 10.39 -22.82
CA ASP A 31 6.69 9.77 -24.15
C ASP A 31 7.14 8.31 -24.05
N SER A 32 8.13 8.03 -23.20
CA SER A 32 8.58 6.65 -22.95
C SER A 32 7.47 5.77 -22.37
N VAL A 33 6.67 6.30 -21.45
CA VAL A 33 5.48 5.61 -20.93
C VAL A 33 4.44 5.38 -22.03
N GLU A 34 4.19 6.37 -22.90
CA GLU A 34 3.26 6.19 -24.03
C GLU A 34 3.72 5.13 -25.04
N VAL A 35 5.03 4.96 -25.25
CA VAL A 35 5.56 3.85 -26.05
C VAL A 35 5.10 2.51 -25.52
N LEU A 36 5.24 2.28 -24.21
CA LEU A 36 4.86 1.02 -23.57
C LEU A 36 3.34 0.81 -23.47
N THR A 37 2.58 1.88 -23.28
CA THR A 37 1.16 1.77 -22.98
C THR A 37 0.25 1.90 -24.19
N LYS A 38 0.74 2.46 -25.30
CA LYS A 38 -0.06 2.73 -26.50
C LYS A 38 0.60 2.23 -27.79
N ILE A 39 1.87 2.61 -28.06
CA ILE A 39 2.49 2.33 -29.35
C ILE A 39 2.76 0.86 -29.53
N ILE A 40 3.52 0.24 -28.64
CA ILE A 40 3.86 -1.18 -28.76
C ILE A 40 2.63 -2.08 -28.67
N PRO A 41 1.69 -1.89 -27.71
CA PRO A 41 0.46 -2.68 -27.69
C PRO A 41 -0.36 -2.59 -28.96
N ALA A 42 -0.45 -1.40 -29.58
CA ALA A 42 -1.14 -1.24 -30.86
C ALA A 42 -0.48 -2.07 -31.99
N LEU A 43 0.85 -2.13 -32.02
CA LEU A 43 1.59 -2.90 -33.01
C LEU A 43 1.48 -4.42 -32.77
N ILE A 44 1.49 -4.85 -31.51
CA ILE A 44 1.23 -6.25 -31.15
C ILE A 44 -0.15 -6.66 -31.65
N ASN A 45 -1.19 -5.88 -31.32
CA ASN A 45 -2.57 -6.15 -31.74
C ASN A 45 -2.69 -6.19 -33.27
N GLU A 46 -2.07 -5.24 -33.99
CA GLU A 46 -2.06 -5.23 -35.46
C GLU A 46 -1.39 -6.48 -36.06
N ALA A 47 -0.28 -6.91 -35.46
CA ALA A 47 0.43 -8.12 -35.90
C ALA A 47 -0.40 -9.38 -35.64
N GLU A 48 -1.09 -9.47 -34.49
CA GLU A 48 -1.98 -10.57 -34.13
C GLU A 48 -3.20 -10.64 -35.06
N GLU A 49 -3.85 -9.51 -35.37
CA GLU A 49 -4.95 -9.42 -36.32
C GLU A 49 -4.54 -9.91 -37.72
N LYS A 50 -3.31 -9.58 -38.16
CA LYS A 50 -2.71 -10.05 -39.41
C LYS A 50 -2.18 -11.48 -39.34
N LYS A 51 -2.28 -12.14 -38.18
CA LYS A 51 -1.73 -13.47 -37.89
C LYS A 51 -0.21 -13.57 -38.13
N ASN A 52 0.50 -12.46 -37.95
CA ASN A 52 1.96 -12.41 -38.06
C ASN A 52 2.59 -12.66 -36.67
N VAL A 53 2.76 -13.94 -36.33
CA VAL A 53 3.28 -14.37 -35.02
C VAL A 53 4.71 -13.88 -34.78
N ASN A 54 5.53 -13.77 -35.82
CA ASN A 54 6.92 -13.34 -35.69
C ASN A 54 7.00 -11.87 -35.28
N ASP A 55 6.21 -11.00 -35.91
CA ASP A 55 6.18 -9.57 -35.58
C ASP A 55 5.57 -9.37 -34.18
N ALA A 56 4.48 -10.06 -33.85
CA ALA A 56 3.89 -9.99 -32.51
C ALA A 56 4.90 -10.38 -31.42
N GLY A 57 5.62 -11.49 -31.63
CA GLY A 57 6.68 -11.95 -30.72
C GLY A 57 7.83 -10.95 -30.61
N TYR A 58 8.25 -10.35 -31.72
CA TYR A 58 9.30 -9.32 -31.72
C TYR A 58 8.88 -8.06 -30.97
N PHE A 59 7.66 -7.57 -31.18
CA PHE A 59 7.17 -6.38 -30.48
C PHE A 59 6.96 -6.64 -28.97
N SER A 60 6.52 -7.86 -28.61
CA SER A 60 6.42 -8.25 -27.20
C SER A 60 7.80 -8.25 -26.52
N TRP A 61 8.80 -8.82 -27.16
CA TRP A 61 10.17 -8.82 -26.66
C TRP A 61 10.77 -7.40 -26.54
N LEU A 62 10.52 -6.51 -27.52
CA LEU A 62 10.90 -5.09 -27.42
C LEU A 62 10.20 -4.39 -26.25
N ASN A 63 8.92 -4.71 -26.02
CA ASN A 63 8.20 -4.17 -24.87
C ASN A 63 8.90 -4.49 -23.54
N ASP A 64 9.37 -5.71 -23.37
CA ASP A 64 10.07 -6.15 -22.16
C ASP A 64 11.41 -5.43 -21.97
N ILE A 65 12.15 -5.18 -23.06
CA ILE A 65 13.40 -4.40 -23.03
C ILE A 65 13.13 -2.96 -22.64
N TYR A 66 12.21 -2.30 -23.34
CA TYR A 66 11.92 -0.90 -23.10
C TYR A 66 11.25 -0.67 -21.74
N ARG A 67 10.50 -1.66 -21.23
CA ARG A 67 9.94 -1.63 -19.88
C ARG A 67 11.03 -1.47 -18.82
N LYS A 68 12.12 -2.20 -18.92
CA LYS A 68 13.27 -2.07 -18.02
C LYS A 68 13.88 -0.67 -18.05
N ILE A 69 14.02 -0.10 -19.25
CA ILE A 69 14.54 1.27 -19.42
C ILE A 69 13.59 2.29 -18.79
N VAL A 70 12.28 2.13 -18.96
CA VAL A 70 11.30 3.07 -18.39
C VAL A 70 11.26 2.94 -16.86
N ILE A 71 11.37 1.73 -16.31
CA ILE A 71 11.51 1.53 -14.86
C ILE A 71 12.76 2.25 -14.35
N GLU A 72 13.92 2.08 -15.01
CA GLU A 72 15.14 2.78 -14.64
C GLU A 72 14.97 4.30 -14.71
N LYS A 73 14.28 4.84 -15.71
CA LYS A 73 13.98 6.28 -15.81
C LYS A 73 13.08 6.76 -14.67
N LEU A 74 12.07 5.98 -14.28
CA LEU A 74 11.23 6.30 -13.13
C LEU A 74 12.03 6.30 -11.83
N MET A 75 12.90 5.30 -11.64
CA MET A 75 13.76 5.22 -10.46
C MET A 75 14.87 6.29 -10.40
N ASN A 76 15.16 6.96 -11.52
CA ASN A 76 16.09 8.07 -11.59
C ASN A 76 15.38 9.42 -11.78
N ALA A 77 14.05 9.47 -11.67
CA ALA A 77 13.29 10.73 -11.76
C ALA A 77 13.59 11.62 -10.54
N GLU A 78 13.79 12.92 -10.79
CA GLU A 78 14.02 13.89 -9.71
C GLU A 78 12.77 14.13 -8.87
N HIS A 79 11.60 14.03 -9.51
CA HIS A 79 10.31 14.27 -8.86
C HIS A 79 9.26 13.29 -9.35
N LEU A 80 8.66 12.59 -8.41
CA LEU A 80 7.45 11.80 -8.52
C LEU A 80 6.52 12.22 -7.39
N TRP A 81 5.23 12.01 -7.52
CA TRP A 81 4.26 12.43 -6.50
C TRP A 81 3.42 11.23 -6.08
N THR A 82 3.73 10.66 -4.93
CA THR A 82 2.89 9.65 -4.30
C THR A 82 1.61 10.29 -3.79
N ILE A 83 0.47 9.72 -4.13
CA ILE A 83 -0.83 10.19 -3.65
C ILE A 83 -1.10 9.52 -2.32
N TYR A 84 -1.30 10.32 -1.27
CA TYR A 84 -1.65 9.87 0.08
C TYR A 84 -3.13 10.08 0.35
N CYS A 85 -3.74 9.17 1.11
CA CYS A 85 -5.06 9.35 1.68
C CYS A 85 -4.94 10.04 3.03
N ASP A 86 -5.41 11.29 3.14
CA ASP A 86 -5.27 12.10 4.35
C ASP A 86 -5.98 11.45 5.56
N ASN A 87 -7.08 10.74 5.32
CA ASN A 87 -7.87 10.10 6.36
C ASN A 87 -7.19 8.86 6.97
N THR A 88 -6.18 8.30 6.29
CA THR A 88 -5.43 7.13 6.79
C THR A 88 -3.97 7.43 7.04
N GLY A 89 -3.40 8.44 6.40
CA GLY A 89 -1.96 8.74 6.41
C GLY A 89 -1.11 7.77 5.59
N TYR A 90 -1.74 6.87 4.82
CA TYR A 90 -1.06 5.90 3.95
C TYR A 90 -1.22 6.28 2.47
N PRO A 91 -0.37 5.74 1.57
CA PRO A 91 -0.57 5.89 0.13
C PRO A 91 -1.99 5.50 -0.27
N TYR A 92 -2.57 6.25 -1.21
CA TYR A 92 -3.90 5.98 -1.74
C TYR A 92 -3.89 4.71 -2.57
N VAL A 93 -4.76 3.76 -2.23
CA VAL A 93 -4.78 2.42 -2.83
C VAL A 93 -5.99 2.27 -3.76
N VAL A 94 -5.75 1.80 -4.97
CA VAL A 94 -6.77 1.44 -5.97
C VAL A 94 -6.50 0.03 -6.47
N ASP A 95 -7.44 -0.89 -6.29
CA ASP A 95 -7.30 -2.29 -6.71
C ASP A 95 -6.01 -2.97 -6.20
N ASN A 96 -5.61 -2.64 -4.98
CA ASN A 96 -4.38 -3.11 -4.34
C ASN A 96 -3.06 -2.57 -4.97
N ASP A 97 -3.12 -1.45 -5.67
CA ASP A 97 -1.98 -0.71 -6.21
C ASP A 97 -1.89 0.66 -5.54
N ILE A 98 -0.69 1.13 -5.19
CA ILE A 98 -0.50 2.55 -4.85
C ILE A 98 -0.47 3.38 -6.12
N VAL A 99 -0.85 4.65 -6.01
CA VAL A 99 -0.90 5.57 -7.16
C VAL A 99 0.18 6.64 -7.04
N VAL A 100 1.00 6.74 -8.08
CA VAL A 100 2.08 7.71 -8.20
C VAL A 100 1.90 8.54 -9.46
N LEU A 101 1.89 9.85 -9.32
CA LEU A 101 1.79 10.79 -10.45
C LEU A 101 3.20 11.15 -10.94
N TYR A 102 3.48 10.97 -12.23
CA TYR A 102 4.76 11.33 -12.83
C TYR A 102 4.72 12.64 -13.64
N ASP A 103 3.54 13.25 -13.80
CA ASP A 103 3.35 14.56 -14.43
C ASP A 103 2.47 15.44 -13.54
N TYR A 104 3.11 16.33 -12.77
CA TYR A 104 2.41 17.20 -11.82
C TYR A 104 1.48 18.24 -12.49
N ALA A 105 1.67 18.52 -13.78
CA ALA A 105 0.82 19.49 -14.48
C ALA A 105 -0.68 19.15 -14.44
N ASN A 106 -1.02 17.88 -14.16
CA ASN A 106 -2.39 17.40 -14.10
C ASN A 106 -2.89 17.07 -12.66
N HIS A 107 -2.13 17.41 -11.61
CA HIS A 107 -2.47 17.05 -10.23
C HIS A 107 -3.88 17.54 -9.82
N LEU A 108 -4.29 18.74 -10.22
CA LEU A 108 -5.62 19.29 -9.89
C LEU A 108 -6.77 18.43 -10.47
N LYS A 109 -6.57 17.84 -11.66
CA LYS A 109 -7.58 16.94 -12.25
C LYS A 109 -7.70 15.63 -11.46
N VAL A 110 -6.57 15.11 -10.99
CA VAL A 110 -6.54 13.90 -10.15
C VAL A 110 -7.23 14.18 -8.83
N GLU A 111 -6.88 15.27 -8.17
CA GLU A 111 -7.48 15.72 -6.93
C GLU A 111 -8.99 15.91 -7.06
N GLU A 112 -9.45 16.65 -8.09
CA GLU A 112 -10.88 16.85 -8.35
C GLU A 112 -11.63 15.52 -8.56
N ARG A 113 -11.01 14.58 -9.29
CA ARG A 113 -11.60 13.26 -9.53
C ARG A 113 -11.75 12.49 -8.21
N LEU A 114 -10.72 12.44 -7.38
CA LEU A 114 -10.75 11.70 -6.11
C LEU A 114 -11.67 12.34 -5.08
N LYS A 115 -11.73 13.67 -5.02
CA LYS A 115 -12.71 14.40 -4.19
C LYS A 115 -14.16 14.08 -4.54
N LYS A 116 -14.47 13.84 -5.82
CA LYS A 116 -15.83 13.39 -6.23
C LYS A 116 -16.23 12.06 -5.60
N TYR A 117 -15.25 11.21 -5.27
CA TYR A 117 -15.48 9.94 -4.58
C TYR A 117 -15.38 10.05 -3.04
N GLY A 118 -15.36 11.28 -2.52
CA GLY A 118 -15.31 11.56 -1.08
C GLY A 118 -13.93 11.31 -0.45
N SER A 119 -12.87 11.25 -1.26
CA SER A 119 -11.51 11.05 -0.76
C SER A 119 -10.78 12.37 -0.58
N SER A 120 -10.26 12.63 0.61
CA SER A 120 -9.27 13.69 0.86
C SER A 120 -7.88 13.14 0.61
N ILE A 121 -7.09 13.87 -0.19
CA ILE A 121 -5.76 13.43 -0.61
C ILE A 121 -4.74 14.55 -0.54
N SER A 122 -3.48 14.15 -0.36
CA SER A 122 -2.30 15.00 -0.50
C SER A 122 -1.27 14.35 -1.45
N PHE A 123 -0.29 15.14 -1.87
CA PHE A 123 0.78 14.68 -2.74
C PHE A 123 2.12 14.77 -1.99
N GLY A 124 2.74 13.63 -1.74
CA GLY A 124 4.12 13.54 -1.27
C GLY A 124 5.07 13.63 -2.47
N ILE A 125 6.10 14.47 -2.36
CA ILE A 125 7.14 14.59 -3.39
C ILE A 125 8.21 13.56 -3.07
N GLU A 126 8.47 12.69 -4.04
CA GLU A 126 9.46 11.63 -3.94
C GLU A 126 10.49 11.76 -5.07
N ASP A 127 11.70 11.33 -4.80
CA ASP A 127 12.67 10.97 -5.84
C ASP A 127 12.72 9.44 -5.99
N GLY A 128 13.63 8.93 -6.80
CA GLY A 128 13.77 7.48 -6.98
C GLY A 128 14.11 6.72 -5.69
N GLN A 129 14.79 7.36 -4.72
CA GLN A 129 15.06 6.74 -3.40
C GLN A 129 13.81 6.72 -2.53
N GLY A 130 12.99 7.78 -2.60
CA GLY A 130 11.68 7.83 -1.95
C GLY A 130 10.77 6.72 -2.47
N ILE A 131 10.70 6.52 -3.78
CA ILE A 131 9.95 5.40 -4.38
C ILE A 131 10.52 4.04 -3.92
N MET A 132 11.84 3.89 -3.79
CA MET A 132 12.43 2.67 -3.25
C MET A 132 12.00 2.42 -1.79
N SER A 133 11.91 3.46 -0.97
CA SER A 133 11.37 3.37 0.39
C SER A 133 9.89 2.96 0.37
N GLU A 134 9.07 3.53 -0.53
CA GLU A 134 7.68 3.12 -0.70
C GLU A 134 7.55 1.64 -1.12
N VAL A 135 8.46 1.12 -1.95
CA VAL A 135 8.49 -0.32 -2.29
C VAL A 135 8.72 -1.17 -1.03
N GLY A 136 9.59 -0.76 -0.12
CA GLY A 136 9.75 -1.41 1.19
C GLY A 136 8.44 -1.39 1.99
N HIS A 137 7.77 -0.24 2.06
CA HIS A 137 6.45 -0.12 2.71
C HIS A 137 5.38 -0.97 2.02
N MET A 138 5.41 -1.13 0.70
CA MET A 138 4.47 -1.98 -0.04
C MET A 138 4.59 -3.45 0.37
N TYR A 139 5.80 -3.96 0.60
CA TYR A 139 5.99 -5.31 1.11
C TYR A 139 5.35 -5.50 2.47
N ARG A 140 5.56 -4.54 3.38
CA ARG A 140 4.96 -4.51 4.71
C ARG A 140 3.43 -4.38 4.67
N ASN A 141 2.92 -3.54 3.76
CA ASN A 141 1.50 -3.23 3.63
C ASN A 141 0.74 -4.22 2.71
N GLY A 142 1.40 -5.26 2.18
CA GLY A 142 0.76 -6.26 1.32
C GLY A 142 0.29 -5.72 -0.04
N ILE A 143 0.83 -4.58 -0.48
CA ILE A 143 0.52 -3.95 -1.76
C ILE A 143 1.46 -4.50 -2.83
N LYS A 144 0.96 -4.80 -4.03
CA LYS A 144 1.71 -5.50 -5.06
C LYS A 144 2.33 -4.61 -6.11
N ASN A 145 1.62 -3.57 -6.54
CA ASN A 145 2.03 -2.77 -7.69
C ASN A 145 2.02 -1.28 -7.40
N ILE A 146 2.79 -0.55 -8.19
CA ILE A 146 2.71 0.89 -8.33
C ILE A 146 2.03 1.20 -9.65
N ARG A 147 1.02 2.04 -9.60
CA ARG A 147 0.31 2.56 -10.75
C ARG A 147 0.80 3.97 -11.04
N PHE A 148 1.74 4.09 -11.96
CA PHE A 148 2.26 5.38 -12.43
C PHE A 148 1.27 6.01 -13.41
N ILE A 149 0.81 7.23 -13.14
CA ILE A 149 -0.18 7.95 -13.96
C ILE A 149 0.32 9.34 -14.36
N ASP A 150 -0.18 9.86 -15.49
CA ASP A 150 0.04 11.27 -15.92
C ASP A 150 -1.12 12.20 -15.53
N GLY A 151 -2.12 11.68 -14.83
CA GLY A 151 -3.35 12.41 -14.50
C GLY A 151 -4.32 12.59 -15.68
N ARG A 152 -4.04 12.00 -16.84
CA ARG A 152 -4.92 11.93 -18.03
C ARG A 152 -5.32 10.49 -18.29
N ASP A 153 -4.73 9.90 -19.34
CA ASP A 153 -5.13 8.58 -19.83
C ASP A 153 -3.96 7.58 -19.85
N ASN A 154 -2.73 8.01 -19.51
CA ASN A 154 -1.58 7.12 -19.48
C ASN A 154 -1.41 6.54 -18.08
N MET A 155 -1.33 5.23 -18.04
CA MET A 155 -1.12 4.46 -16.82
C MET A 155 -0.17 3.31 -17.10
N LEU A 156 0.89 3.22 -16.32
CA LEU A 156 1.84 2.12 -16.34
C LEU A 156 1.84 1.45 -14.96
N THR A 157 1.46 0.19 -14.90
CA THR A 157 1.52 -0.60 -13.67
C THR A 157 2.82 -1.39 -13.63
N ILE A 158 3.56 -1.25 -12.54
CA ILE A 158 4.84 -1.92 -12.29
C ILE A 158 4.72 -2.70 -10.99
N SER A 159 5.08 -3.99 -11.02
CA SER A 159 5.15 -4.80 -9.80
C SER A 159 6.32 -4.33 -8.92
N ARG A 160 6.15 -4.37 -7.61
CA ARG A 160 7.23 -4.06 -6.67
C ARG A 160 8.44 -4.99 -6.87
N GLU A 161 8.21 -6.25 -7.27
CA GLU A 161 9.26 -7.23 -7.56
C GLU A 161 10.09 -6.87 -8.80
N GLU A 162 9.56 -6.06 -9.73
CA GLU A 162 10.33 -5.52 -10.86
C GLU A 162 11.29 -4.39 -10.44
N ILE A 163 11.07 -3.79 -9.28
CA ILE A 163 11.89 -2.70 -8.73
C ILE A 163 12.90 -3.25 -7.72
N ALA A 164 12.43 -4.00 -6.73
CA ALA A 164 13.27 -4.55 -5.67
C ALA A 164 12.62 -5.79 -5.05
N THR A 165 13.44 -6.70 -4.52
CA THR A 165 12.97 -7.92 -3.84
C THR A 165 12.80 -7.71 -2.34
N TYR A 166 12.00 -8.56 -1.70
CA TYR A 166 11.73 -8.51 -0.27
C TYR A 166 13.01 -8.47 0.59
N ASP A 167 13.99 -9.31 0.25
CA ASP A 167 15.25 -9.47 1.00
C ASP A 167 16.12 -8.20 1.03
N MET A 168 15.85 -7.24 0.13
CA MET A 168 16.53 -5.93 0.16
C MET A 168 16.08 -5.06 1.34
N PHE A 169 14.91 -5.31 1.90
CA PHE A 169 14.30 -4.48 2.96
C PHE A 169 14.20 -5.19 4.29
N PHE A 170 13.95 -6.50 4.30
CA PHE A 170 13.61 -7.26 5.49
C PHE A 170 14.47 -8.51 5.61
N LYS A 171 14.82 -8.85 6.86
CA LYS A 171 15.42 -10.13 7.21
C LYS A 171 14.32 -11.11 7.59
N ASP A 172 14.60 -12.41 7.52
CA ASP A 172 13.63 -13.50 7.79
C ASP A 172 12.96 -13.43 9.16
N GLU A 173 13.60 -12.79 10.15
CA GLU A 173 13.08 -12.67 11.52
C GLU A 173 12.12 -11.47 11.70
N TYR A 174 11.88 -10.69 10.66
CA TYR A 174 11.04 -9.51 10.78
C TYR A 174 9.53 -9.87 10.74
N VAL A 175 8.84 -9.57 11.84
CA VAL A 175 7.40 -9.81 11.95
C VAL A 175 6.65 -8.78 11.11
N THR A 176 5.85 -9.27 10.17
CA THR A 176 4.94 -8.45 9.34
C THR A 176 3.58 -9.10 9.22
N ASN A 177 2.54 -8.29 9.06
CA ASN A 177 1.18 -8.73 8.78
C ASN A 177 0.64 -8.06 7.51
N PRO A 178 1.21 -8.37 6.31
CA PRO A 178 0.87 -7.64 5.10
C PRO A 178 -0.62 -7.73 4.73
N ALA A 179 -1.25 -8.87 4.97
CA ALA A 179 -2.69 -9.05 4.71
C ALA A 179 -3.54 -8.17 5.62
N LEU A 180 -3.22 -8.11 6.92
CA LEU A 180 -3.93 -7.27 7.88
C LEU A 180 -3.71 -5.79 7.58
N GLN A 181 -2.47 -5.38 7.32
CA GLN A 181 -2.15 -3.99 7.05
C GLN A 181 -2.85 -3.50 5.77
N ASN A 182 -2.87 -4.32 4.72
CA ASN A 182 -3.62 -4.03 3.49
C ASN A 182 -5.13 -3.88 3.75
N ALA A 183 -5.71 -4.81 4.50
CA ALA A 183 -7.13 -4.78 4.83
C ALA A 183 -7.49 -3.55 5.67
N LEU A 184 -6.66 -3.18 6.65
CA LEU A 184 -6.82 -1.96 7.45
C LEU A 184 -6.79 -0.71 6.56
N ILE A 185 -5.75 -0.53 5.75
CA ILE A 185 -5.63 0.62 4.84
C ILE A 185 -6.84 0.70 3.92
N SER A 186 -7.18 -0.39 3.26
CA SER A 186 -8.26 -0.46 2.28
C SER A 186 -9.63 -0.21 2.89
N PHE A 187 -9.89 -0.76 4.08
CA PHE A 187 -11.15 -0.54 4.79
C PHE A 187 -11.29 0.91 5.26
N PHE A 188 -10.27 1.45 5.93
CA PHE A 188 -10.35 2.80 6.47
C PHE A 188 -10.30 3.90 5.40
N GLN A 189 -9.67 3.63 4.25
CA GLN A 189 -9.75 4.53 3.10
C GLN A 189 -11.21 4.68 2.62
N GLU A 190 -12.04 3.63 2.66
CA GLU A 190 -13.45 3.68 2.31
C GLU A 190 -14.31 4.21 3.47
N PHE A 191 -14.10 3.70 4.67
CA PHE A 191 -14.90 4.00 5.86
C PHE A 191 -14.81 5.46 6.32
N ARG A 192 -13.65 6.11 6.11
CA ARG A 192 -13.41 7.50 6.51
C ARG A 192 -13.63 8.52 5.41
N LYS A 193 -14.32 8.16 4.33
CA LYS A 193 -14.73 9.11 3.29
C LYS A 193 -15.75 10.12 3.83
N ASP A 194 -15.78 11.33 3.26
CA ASP A 194 -16.73 12.38 3.65
C ASP A 194 -18.20 11.98 3.51
N LYS A 195 -18.49 11.06 2.59
CA LYS A 195 -19.83 10.51 2.35
C LYS A 195 -19.72 9.01 2.28
N VAL A 196 -19.85 8.38 3.43
CA VAL A 196 -19.88 6.92 3.54
C VAL A 196 -21.30 6.44 3.24
N ASP A 197 -21.41 5.45 2.37
CA ASP A 197 -22.64 4.66 2.22
C ASP A 197 -22.46 3.37 3.03
N ASP A 198 -23.07 3.31 4.21
CA ASP A 198 -22.99 2.17 5.12
C ASP A 198 -23.53 0.87 4.49
N ASN A 199 -24.35 0.98 3.44
CA ASN A 199 -24.86 -0.16 2.68
C ASN A 199 -24.03 -0.47 1.43
N SER A 200 -22.86 0.18 1.26
CA SER A 200 -21.98 -0.06 0.12
C SER A 200 -21.48 -1.51 0.09
N PRO A 201 -21.72 -2.25 -1.00
CA PRO A 201 -21.15 -3.60 -1.16
C PRO A 201 -19.62 -3.60 -1.09
N VAL A 202 -18.97 -2.51 -1.48
CA VAL A 202 -17.52 -2.34 -1.42
C VAL A 202 -17.06 -2.28 0.03
N LEU A 203 -17.72 -1.49 0.86
CA LEU A 203 -17.39 -1.38 2.30
C LEU A 203 -17.61 -2.73 3.01
N ALA A 204 -18.73 -3.40 2.75
CA ALA A 204 -19.04 -4.71 3.33
C ALA A 204 -18.01 -5.78 2.94
N SER A 205 -17.54 -5.77 1.67
CA SER A 205 -16.49 -6.68 1.23
C SER A 205 -15.17 -6.41 1.97
N LYS A 206 -14.77 -5.13 2.08
CA LYS A 206 -13.53 -4.75 2.79
C LYS A 206 -13.60 -5.05 4.30
N GLU A 207 -14.76 -4.92 4.92
CA GLU A 207 -14.99 -5.33 6.31
C GLU A 207 -14.82 -6.83 6.49
N THR A 208 -15.32 -7.62 5.55
CA THR A 208 -15.15 -9.08 5.54
C THR A 208 -13.67 -9.47 5.42
N ASP A 209 -12.95 -8.85 4.47
CA ASP A 209 -11.51 -9.08 4.29
C ASP A 209 -10.73 -8.70 5.55
N LEU A 210 -11.10 -7.60 6.21
CA LEU A 210 -10.49 -7.15 7.46
C LEU A 210 -10.72 -8.16 8.59
N LYS A 211 -11.92 -8.70 8.76
CA LYS A 211 -12.23 -9.73 9.78
C LYS A 211 -11.41 -11.00 9.55
N VAL A 212 -11.30 -11.45 8.30
CA VAL A 212 -10.47 -12.61 7.94
C VAL A 212 -9.00 -12.35 8.25
N ALA A 213 -8.49 -11.17 7.88
CA ALA A 213 -7.10 -10.80 8.11
C ALA A 213 -6.77 -10.67 9.61
N LEU A 214 -7.68 -10.11 10.41
CA LEU A 214 -7.55 -10.02 11.87
C LEU A 214 -7.42 -11.41 12.53
N ARG A 215 -8.25 -12.36 12.12
CA ARG A 215 -8.27 -13.72 12.67
C ARG A 215 -6.95 -14.46 12.44
N ASN A 216 -6.28 -14.17 11.32
CA ASN A 216 -5.06 -14.86 10.88
C ASN A 216 -3.76 -14.09 11.20
N ALA A 217 -3.85 -12.98 11.91
CA ALA A 217 -2.70 -12.15 12.21
C ALA A 217 -2.02 -12.56 13.52
N ASP A 218 -0.70 -12.31 13.56
CA ASP A 218 0.10 -12.33 14.76
C ASP A 218 0.41 -10.89 15.18
N PHE A 219 0.14 -10.55 16.43
CA PHE A 219 0.25 -9.19 16.93
C PHE A 219 1.45 -9.04 17.85
N MET A 220 2.24 -7.98 17.62
CA MET A 220 3.25 -7.55 18.58
C MET A 220 2.56 -6.76 19.70
N VAL A 221 2.78 -7.20 20.94
CA VAL A 221 2.20 -6.58 22.13
C VAL A 221 3.33 -6.16 23.06
N PRO A 222 3.47 -4.87 23.37
CA PRO A 222 4.51 -4.39 24.26
C PRO A 222 4.27 -4.91 25.67
N CYS A 223 5.34 -5.24 26.37
CA CYS A 223 5.27 -5.72 27.75
C CYS A 223 6.51 -5.27 28.54
N THR A 224 6.34 -5.30 29.86
CA THR A 224 7.45 -5.27 30.82
C THR A 224 7.46 -6.61 31.56
N LYS A 225 8.65 -7.18 31.71
CA LYS A 225 8.82 -8.40 32.50
C LYS A 225 9.50 -8.06 33.81
N GLU A 226 8.92 -8.52 34.88
CA GLU A 226 9.52 -8.46 36.21
C GLU A 226 9.82 -9.88 36.65
N GLU A 227 11.12 -10.19 36.78
CA GLU A 227 11.57 -11.48 37.25
C GLU A 227 11.78 -11.43 38.77
N THR A 228 11.14 -12.35 39.47
CA THR A 228 11.40 -12.65 40.88
C THR A 228 12.00 -14.04 40.99
N ASP A 229 12.59 -14.39 42.12
CA ASP A 229 13.26 -15.71 42.34
C ASP A 229 12.36 -16.90 41.99
N ASP A 230 11.03 -16.73 42.08
CA ASP A 230 10.04 -17.83 41.94
C ASP A 230 9.05 -17.63 40.77
N SER A 231 9.03 -16.46 40.10
CA SER A 231 8.02 -16.17 39.07
C SER A 231 8.45 -15.05 38.11
N VAL A 232 7.91 -15.10 36.88
CA VAL A 232 7.98 -14.01 35.90
C VAL A 232 6.60 -13.38 35.81
N SER A 233 6.51 -12.11 36.14
CA SER A 233 5.31 -11.28 35.95
C SER A 233 5.39 -10.50 34.67
N ILE A 234 4.33 -10.51 33.86
CA ILE A 234 4.24 -9.77 32.60
C ILE A 234 3.16 -8.71 32.76
N ALA A 235 3.53 -7.45 32.56
CA ALA A 235 2.60 -6.33 32.54
C ALA A 235 2.52 -5.71 31.15
N HIS A 236 1.33 -5.36 30.69
CA HIS A 236 1.09 -4.68 29.43
C HIS A 236 0.68 -3.24 29.66
N PRO A 237 1.13 -2.29 28.83
CA PRO A 237 0.63 -0.93 28.86
C PRO A 237 -0.82 -0.87 28.35
N TYR A 238 -1.55 0.18 28.74
CA TYR A 238 -2.90 0.45 28.25
C TYR A 238 -2.95 1.78 27.51
N VAL A 239 -3.86 1.87 26.56
CA VAL A 239 -4.26 3.13 25.94
C VAL A 239 -5.62 3.52 26.50
N ASP A 240 -5.70 4.73 27.03
CA ASP A 240 -6.97 5.33 27.41
C ASP A 240 -7.71 5.82 26.16
N ILE A 241 -8.88 5.26 25.93
CA ILE A 241 -9.76 5.58 24.80
C ILE A 241 -11.11 6.15 25.25
N THR A 242 -11.22 6.55 26.52
CA THR A 242 -12.47 7.02 27.12
C THR A 242 -13.12 8.13 26.28
N ASP A 243 -12.34 9.13 25.83
CA ASP A 243 -12.84 10.23 25.02
C ASP A 243 -13.21 9.86 23.57
N LYS A 244 -12.90 8.62 23.14
CA LYS A 244 -13.09 8.17 21.76
C LYS A 244 -14.27 7.21 21.57
N VAL A 245 -14.88 6.77 22.67
CA VAL A 245 -15.95 5.76 22.66
C VAL A 245 -17.10 6.18 23.59
N GLU A 246 -18.28 5.65 23.33
CA GLU A 246 -19.40 5.82 24.25
C GLU A 246 -19.11 5.09 25.57
N HIS A 247 -19.24 5.78 26.70
CA HIS A 247 -18.98 5.24 28.03
C HIS A 247 -19.94 5.86 29.05
N LYS A 248 -20.05 5.26 30.23
CA LYS A 248 -20.81 5.83 31.35
C LYS A 248 -20.02 6.94 32.04
N GLU A 249 -20.72 7.90 32.61
CA GLU A 249 -20.07 8.99 33.36
C GLU A 249 -19.19 8.41 34.49
N GLY A 250 -17.92 8.79 34.51
CA GLY A 250 -16.91 8.33 35.47
C GLY A 250 -16.28 6.94 35.16
N GLU A 251 -16.64 6.31 34.06
CA GLU A 251 -16.02 5.07 33.60
C GLU A 251 -14.78 5.38 32.74
N GLN A 252 -13.65 4.75 33.05
CA GLN A 252 -12.44 4.80 32.23
C GLN A 252 -12.42 3.58 31.31
N VAL A 253 -12.23 3.82 30.00
CA VAL A 253 -12.16 2.76 29.01
C VAL A 253 -10.72 2.56 28.57
N LEU A 254 -10.13 1.45 29.00
CA LEU A 254 -8.75 1.06 28.73
C LEU A 254 -8.69 -0.07 27.72
N ALA A 255 -7.88 0.06 26.69
CA ALA A 255 -7.65 -0.94 25.67
C ALA A 255 -6.18 -1.33 25.58
N LEU A 256 -5.90 -2.55 25.14
CA LEU A 256 -4.55 -3.04 24.93
C LEU A 256 -4.01 -2.54 23.58
N PRO A 257 -2.88 -1.80 23.52
CA PRO A 257 -2.24 -1.46 22.26
C PRO A 257 -1.59 -2.68 21.64
N VAL A 258 -1.85 -2.91 20.35
CA VAL A 258 -1.27 -4.01 19.58
C VAL A 258 -0.76 -3.50 18.23
N PHE A 259 0.26 -4.15 17.68
CA PHE A 259 0.95 -3.66 16.49
C PHE A 259 1.07 -4.75 15.45
N THR A 260 0.93 -4.35 14.19
CA THR A 260 1.05 -5.25 13.04
C THR A 260 2.50 -5.60 12.72
N ASP A 261 3.43 -4.73 13.10
CA ASP A 261 4.86 -4.87 12.85
C ASP A 261 5.69 -3.93 13.75
N GLY A 262 7.03 -4.10 13.73
CA GLY A 262 7.95 -3.30 14.52
C GLY A 262 7.94 -1.82 14.19
N ILE A 263 7.69 -1.43 12.93
CA ILE A 263 7.64 0.00 12.53
C ILE A 263 6.44 0.69 13.17
N GLU A 264 5.29 0.03 13.24
CA GLU A 264 4.12 0.58 13.94
C GLU A 264 4.35 0.63 15.47
N LEU A 265 5.04 -0.37 16.02
CA LEU A 265 5.44 -0.37 17.44
C LEU A 265 6.38 0.80 17.75
N ASP A 266 7.41 1.02 16.94
CA ASP A 266 8.41 2.06 17.12
C ASP A 266 7.84 3.49 17.06
N LYS A 267 6.72 3.70 16.36
CA LYS A 267 6.00 4.99 16.39
C LYS A 267 5.50 5.36 17.78
N CYS A 268 5.14 4.37 18.60
CA CYS A 268 4.58 4.56 19.93
C CYS A 268 5.64 4.42 21.04
N TYR A 269 6.64 3.59 20.81
CA TYR A 269 7.61 3.19 21.82
C TYR A 269 9.03 3.31 21.25
N PHE A 270 9.65 4.46 21.46
CA PHE A 270 11.01 4.77 20.95
C PHE A 270 12.13 4.01 21.66
N ASP A 271 11.90 3.62 22.91
CA ASP A 271 12.87 2.88 23.72
C ASP A 271 12.66 1.37 23.56
N LYS A 272 13.72 0.60 23.90
CA LYS A 272 13.68 -0.87 23.85
C LYS A 272 12.61 -1.40 24.80
N HIS A 273 11.41 -1.60 24.28
CA HIS A 273 10.40 -2.38 24.97
C HIS A 273 10.56 -3.84 24.61
N GLU A 274 10.38 -4.68 25.62
CA GLU A 274 10.09 -6.07 25.34
C GLU A 274 8.73 -6.16 24.67
N ASN A 275 8.56 -7.09 23.78
CA ASN A 275 7.27 -7.38 23.18
C ASN A 275 7.04 -8.88 23.12
N MET A 276 5.79 -9.26 23.14
CA MET A 276 5.35 -10.64 22.94
C MET A 276 4.56 -10.72 21.62
N LEU A 277 4.66 -11.86 20.97
CA LEU A 277 3.88 -12.16 19.78
C LEU A 277 2.66 -12.99 20.21
N TYR A 278 1.47 -12.51 19.88
CA TYR A 278 0.21 -13.16 20.15
C TYR A 278 -0.55 -13.44 18.86
N THR A 279 -1.02 -14.67 18.68
CA THR A 279 -2.09 -14.95 17.74
C THR A 279 -3.38 -14.25 18.17
N TYR A 280 -4.32 -14.09 17.25
CA TYR A 280 -5.61 -13.46 17.59
C TYR A 280 -6.34 -14.16 18.77
N MET A 281 -6.25 -15.49 18.87
CA MET A 281 -6.88 -16.26 19.94
C MET A 281 -6.21 -16.04 21.31
N GLU A 282 -4.89 -16.00 21.32
CA GLU A 282 -4.13 -15.69 22.54
C GLU A 282 -4.38 -14.27 23.01
N LEU A 283 -4.47 -13.34 22.06
CA LEU A 283 -4.79 -11.93 22.32
C LEU A 283 -6.19 -11.79 22.92
N LEU A 284 -7.21 -12.45 22.36
CA LEU A 284 -8.57 -12.46 22.90
C LEU A 284 -8.63 -13.01 24.34
N LYS A 285 -7.88 -14.08 24.61
CA LYS A 285 -7.76 -14.64 25.94
C LYS A 285 -7.11 -13.64 26.90
N SER A 286 -5.97 -13.08 26.53
CA SER A 286 -5.23 -12.08 27.32
C SER A 286 -6.11 -10.87 27.65
N VAL A 287 -6.75 -10.25 26.65
CA VAL A 287 -7.67 -9.11 26.84
C VAL A 287 -8.79 -9.42 27.82
N THR A 288 -9.32 -10.66 27.75
CA THR A 288 -10.40 -11.10 28.66
C THR A 288 -9.88 -11.26 30.10
N GLU A 289 -8.70 -11.85 30.28
CA GLU A 289 -8.09 -12.11 31.59
C GLU A 289 -7.68 -10.81 32.32
N ILE A 290 -7.10 -9.85 31.57
CA ILE A 290 -6.69 -8.56 32.13
C ILE A 290 -7.86 -7.57 32.31
N GLY A 291 -9.04 -7.86 31.77
CA GLY A 291 -10.23 -7.02 31.88
C GLY A 291 -10.18 -5.76 31.03
N ALA A 292 -9.39 -5.74 29.94
CA ALA A 292 -9.37 -4.63 29.01
C ALA A 292 -10.65 -4.61 28.17
N SER A 293 -11.06 -3.39 27.72
CA SER A 293 -12.28 -3.19 26.93
C SER A 293 -12.17 -3.71 25.50
N GLY A 294 -10.96 -3.98 25.03
CA GLY A 294 -10.64 -4.45 23.69
C GLY A 294 -9.18 -4.17 23.34
N ILE A 295 -8.90 -4.05 22.04
CA ILE A 295 -7.57 -3.72 21.52
C ILE A 295 -7.59 -2.45 20.69
N VAL A 296 -6.46 -1.74 20.63
CA VAL A 296 -6.22 -0.67 19.65
C VAL A 296 -5.08 -1.10 18.75
N ILE A 297 -5.37 -1.30 17.47
CA ILE A 297 -4.39 -1.71 16.48
C ILE A 297 -3.72 -0.46 15.90
N ASN A 298 -2.38 -0.42 15.94
CA ASN A 298 -1.55 0.66 15.41
C ASN A 298 -2.03 2.05 15.87
N PRO A 299 -1.91 2.41 17.17
CA PRO A 299 -2.50 3.63 17.75
C PRO A 299 -2.08 4.94 17.06
N LEU A 300 -0.85 5.01 16.53
CA LEU A 300 -0.33 6.14 15.73
C LEU A 300 -0.33 5.89 14.21
N GLY A 301 -0.93 4.77 13.77
CA GLY A 301 -1.21 4.46 12.38
C GLY A 301 -2.70 4.63 12.06
N VAL A 302 -3.35 3.55 11.60
CA VAL A 302 -4.81 3.55 11.32
C VAL A 302 -5.67 3.75 12.57
N SER A 303 -5.14 3.47 13.75
CA SER A 303 -5.79 3.63 15.05
C SER A 303 -7.18 2.96 15.11
N TYR A 304 -7.20 1.64 14.97
CA TYR A 304 -8.44 0.87 14.95
C TYR A 304 -8.74 0.26 16.32
N TYR A 305 -9.79 0.73 16.99
CA TYR A 305 -10.31 0.11 18.19
C TYR A 305 -11.24 -1.04 17.85
N VAL A 306 -10.96 -2.23 18.39
CA VAL A 306 -11.79 -3.42 18.29
C VAL A 306 -12.30 -3.78 19.69
N PRO A 307 -13.57 -3.53 20.00
CA PRO A 307 -14.18 -3.89 21.29
C PRO A 307 -14.13 -5.40 21.54
N LEU A 308 -14.06 -5.80 22.81
CA LEU A 308 -13.98 -7.20 23.22
C LEU A 308 -15.17 -8.05 22.71
N ASP A 309 -16.36 -7.47 22.64
CA ASP A 309 -17.55 -8.17 22.11
C ASP A 309 -17.45 -8.39 20.59
N ILE A 310 -16.86 -7.44 19.85
CA ILE A 310 -16.56 -7.59 18.43
C ILE A 310 -15.45 -8.61 18.22
N MET A 311 -14.40 -8.60 19.07
CA MET A 311 -13.33 -9.62 18.99
C MET A 311 -13.91 -11.03 19.10
N LYS A 312 -14.88 -11.25 20.00
CA LYS A 312 -15.56 -12.54 20.18
C LYS A 312 -16.40 -12.91 18.94
N LYS A 313 -17.08 -11.96 18.32
CA LYS A 313 -17.88 -12.20 17.10
C LYS A 313 -17.01 -12.61 15.90
N ILE A 314 -15.85 -11.98 15.71
CA ILE A 314 -14.90 -12.32 14.65
C ILE A 314 -14.48 -13.81 14.67
N ILE A 315 -14.46 -14.44 15.85
CA ILE A 315 -14.16 -15.87 15.98
C ILE A 315 -15.38 -16.76 15.71
N ALA A 316 -16.58 -16.26 15.98
CA ALA A 316 -17.81 -17.05 15.85
C ALA A 316 -18.29 -17.14 14.37
N ASP A 317 -17.92 -16.16 13.54
CA ASP A 317 -18.21 -16.10 12.10
C ASP A 317 -17.18 -16.91 11.28
#